data_da3b28bb0db2ad9dfcb4bb14ed7cd34d
#
_entry.id   da3b28bb0db2ad9dfcb4bb14ed7cd34d
#
_cell.length_a   1.000
_cell.length_b   1.000
_cell.length_c   1.000
_cell.angle_alpha   90.00
_cell.angle_beta   90.00
_cell.angle_gamma   90.00
#
_symmetry.space_group_name_H-M   'P 1'
#
loop_
_entity.id
_entity.type
_entity.pdbx_description
1 polymer ?
#
loop_
_entity_poly.entity_id
_entity_poly.type
_entity_poly.pdbx_seq_one_letter_code
_entity_poly.pdbx_strand_id
1 'polypeptide(L)'
;TNELFFDALEIPEENLIGEEGRGFKYILDGLNAERTLIAAECLGDGYWFIDRARRYAGEREVFGRAIGVNQGVQFPIAEAYIELEAANLMRWEACRRFDARMPCGAQANMAKHLAAKASWEAANVCLQTHGGFGFATEYHVERKFRETRLYQVAPISTNLIFAYVAEHVLGLPKSY
;
A
#
# COMPACT_ATOMS: atom_id res chain seq x y z
N THR A 1 -14.71 8.71 7.45
CA THR A 1 -14.55 8.28 8.85
C THR A 1 -15.66 8.88 9.68
N ASN A 2 -16.32 8.06 10.47
CA ASN A 2 -17.42 8.46 11.34
C ASN A 2 -17.03 8.20 12.80
N GLU A 3 -17.65 8.94 13.70
CA GLU A 3 -17.61 8.70 15.14
C GLU A 3 -18.92 8.02 15.54
N LEU A 4 -18.83 6.95 16.33
CA LEU A 4 -19.98 6.19 16.80
C LEU A 4 -20.06 6.29 18.32
N PHE A 5 -21.26 6.58 18.82
CA PHE A 5 -21.54 6.66 20.24
C PHE A 5 -22.51 5.53 20.62
N PHE A 6 -22.14 4.77 21.66
CA PHE A 6 -22.98 3.73 22.25
C PHE A 6 -23.29 4.13 23.69
N ASP A 7 -24.56 4.28 24.01
CA ASP A 7 -25.03 4.60 25.37
C ASP A 7 -25.89 3.44 25.86
N ALA A 8 -25.43 2.76 26.91
CA ALA A 8 -26.11 1.63 27.57
C ALA A 8 -26.67 0.58 26.58
N LEU A 9 -25.95 0.31 25.47
CA LEU A 9 -26.34 -0.73 24.52
C LEU A 9 -26.18 -2.12 25.13
N GLU A 10 -27.30 -2.79 25.41
CA GLU A 10 -27.31 -4.16 25.88
C GLU A 10 -27.10 -5.14 24.74
N ILE A 11 -26.18 -6.08 24.91
CA ILE A 11 -25.88 -7.15 23.95
C ILE A 11 -26.04 -8.49 24.69
N PRO A 12 -26.80 -9.45 24.14
CA PRO A 12 -26.94 -10.78 24.70
C PRO A 12 -25.59 -11.49 24.90
N GLU A 13 -25.41 -12.21 25.98
CA GLU A 13 -24.17 -12.91 26.33
C GLU A 13 -23.76 -13.93 25.25
N GLU A 14 -24.70 -14.57 24.59
CA GLU A 14 -24.47 -15.51 23.50
C GLU A 14 -23.85 -14.87 22.24
N ASN A 15 -23.86 -13.54 22.13
CA ASN A 15 -23.21 -12.80 21.05
C ASN A 15 -21.72 -12.53 21.33
N LEU A 16 -21.19 -13.00 22.48
CA LEU A 16 -19.76 -12.90 22.76
C LEU A 16 -18.95 -13.75 21.77
N ILE A 17 -18.02 -13.13 21.08
CA ILE A 17 -17.11 -13.82 20.15
C ILE A 17 -15.84 -14.24 20.89
N GLY A 18 -15.69 -15.56 21.11
CA GLY A 18 -14.53 -16.14 21.77
C GLY A 18 -14.53 -15.96 23.29
N GLU A 19 -13.39 -15.74 23.89
CA GLU A 19 -13.18 -15.63 25.33
C GLU A 19 -13.14 -14.18 25.80
N GLU A 20 -13.75 -13.88 26.93
CA GLU A 20 -13.69 -12.57 27.56
C GLU A 20 -12.23 -12.12 27.78
N GLY A 21 -11.95 -10.84 27.52
CA GLY A 21 -10.60 -10.25 27.64
C GLY A 21 -9.64 -10.57 26.49
N ARG A 22 -10.04 -11.38 25.48
CA ARG A 22 -9.17 -11.78 24.35
C ARG A 22 -9.54 -11.14 23.02
N GLY A 23 -10.53 -10.24 22.97
CA GLY A 23 -11.04 -9.64 21.73
C GLY A 23 -9.99 -8.98 20.87
N PHE A 24 -9.03 -8.28 21.46
CA PHE A 24 -7.95 -7.63 20.69
C PHE A 24 -7.08 -8.64 19.93
N LYS A 25 -6.81 -9.81 20.53
CA LYS A 25 -6.07 -10.88 19.86
C LYS A 25 -6.83 -11.40 18.64
N TYR A 26 -8.14 -11.59 18.75
CA TYR A 26 -8.98 -12.05 17.63
C TYR A 26 -9.03 -11.03 16.48
N ILE A 27 -9.11 -9.73 16.82
CA ILE A 27 -9.04 -8.66 15.83
C ILE A 27 -7.70 -8.68 15.08
N LEU A 28 -6.58 -8.88 15.78
CA LEU A 28 -5.25 -8.92 15.15
C LEU A 28 -5.10 -10.03 14.10
N ASP A 29 -5.75 -11.18 14.31
CA ASP A 29 -5.73 -12.27 13.32
C ASP A 29 -6.40 -11.84 12.00
N GLY A 30 -7.55 -11.15 12.07
CA GLY A 30 -8.20 -10.56 10.89
C GLY A 30 -7.39 -9.45 10.22
N LEU A 31 -6.69 -8.63 11.00
CA LEU A 31 -5.89 -7.52 10.48
C LEU A 31 -4.69 -7.94 9.63
N ASN A 32 -4.19 -9.16 9.74
CA ASN A 32 -3.13 -9.65 8.85
C ASN A 32 -3.64 -9.86 7.43
N ALA A 33 -4.85 -10.40 7.28
CA ALA A 33 -5.52 -10.50 5.97
C ALA A 33 -5.77 -9.12 5.38
N GLU A 34 -6.31 -8.17 6.18
CA GLU A 34 -6.57 -6.80 5.75
C GLU A 34 -5.29 -6.10 5.25
N ARG A 35 -4.17 -6.17 5.99
CA ARG A 35 -2.90 -5.60 5.54
C ARG A 35 -2.45 -6.17 4.20
N THR A 36 -2.64 -7.47 3.98
CA THR A 36 -2.29 -8.14 2.72
C THR A 36 -3.19 -7.68 1.57
N LEU A 37 -4.49 -7.47 1.81
CA LEU A 37 -5.43 -6.90 0.85
C LEU A 37 -5.06 -5.46 0.49
N ILE A 38 -4.77 -4.62 1.48
CA ILE A 38 -4.32 -3.23 1.22
C ILE A 38 -2.99 -3.21 0.45
N ALA A 39 -2.09 -4.15 0.71
CA ALA A 39 -0.89 -4.27 -0.12
C ALA A 39 -1.24 -4.59 -1.59
N ALA A 40 -2.24 -5.42 -1.85
CA ALA A 40 -2.72 -5.69 -3.21
C ALA A 40 -3.36 -4.46 -3.87
N GLU A 41 -4.14 -3.67 -3.14
CA GLU A 41 -4.69 -2.40 -3.63
C GLU A 41 -3.58 -1.41 -4.00
N CYS A 42 -2.58 -1.23 -3.14
CA CYS A 42 -1.41 -0.40 -3.41
C CYS A 42 -0.71 -0.82 -4.71
N LEU A 43 -0.50 -2.12 -4.91
CA LEU A 43 0.12 -2.65 -6.12
C LEU A 43 -0.73 -2.39 -7.36
N GLY A 44 -2.05 -2.56 -7.26
CA GLY A 44 -2.99 -2.24 -8.34
C GLY A 44 -2.89 -0.77 -8.76
N ASP A 45 -2.86 0.15 -7.80
CA ASP A 45 -2.63 1.56 -8.04
C ASP A 45 -1.25 1.84 -8.65
N GLY A 46 -0.20 1.22 -8.11
CA GLY A 46 1.16 1.35 -8.62
C GLY A 46 1.28 0.93 -10.09
N TYR A 47 0.75 -0.23 -10.45
CA TYR A 47 0.74 -0.71 -11.84
C TYR A 47 -0.09 0.19 -12.76
N TRP A 48 -1.18 0.74 -12.27
CA TRP A 48 -1.95 1.74 -13.02
C TRP A 48 -1.12 2.98 -13.32
N PHE A 49 -0.36 3.51 -12.35
CA PHE A 49 0.52 4.65 -12.56
C PHE A 49 1.61 4.35 -13.58
N ILE A 50 2.24 3.18 -13.49
CA ILE A 50 3.27 2.77 -14.46
C ILE A 50 2.69 2.67 -15.87
N ASP A 51 1.51 2.07 -16.04
CA ASP A 51 0.88 1.96 -17.35
C ASP A 51 0.56 3.35 -17.93
N ARG A 52 0.04 4.28 -17.12
CA ARG A 52 -0.25 5.65 -17.53
C ARG A 52 1.04 6.42 -17.92
N ALA A 53 2.06 6.34 -17.08
CA ALA A 53 3.35 6.99 -17.37
C ALA A 53 3.97 6.45 -18.66
N ARG A 54 3.99 5.13 -18.84
CA ARG A 54 4.54 4.46 -20.02
C ARG A 54 3.83 4.88 -21.31
N ARG A 55 2.48 4.87 -21.31
CA ARG A 55 1.69 5.27 -22.48
C ARG A 55 1.93 6.74 -22.82
N TYR A 56 1.81 7.63 -21.84
CA TYR A 56 2.02 9.05 -22.05
C TYR A 56 3.44 9.36 -22.55
N ALA A 57 4.45 8.70 -21.98
CA ALA A 57 5.84 8.86 -22.42
C ALA A 57 6.07 8.39 -23.86
N GLY A 58 5.33 7.37 -24.32
CA GLY A 58 5.39 6.87 -25.70
C GLY A 58 4.65 7.72 -26.71
N GLU A 59 3.60 8.43 -26.29
CA GLU A 59 2.71 9.21 -27.16
C GLU A 59 3.05 10.71 -27.20
N ARG A 60 3.55 11.26 -26.08
CA ARG A 60 3.87 12.69 -25.98
C ARG A 60 5.15 13.03 -26.75
N GLU A 61 5.03 13.80 -27.79
CA GLU A 61 6.16 14.29 -28.57
C GLU A 61 6.58 15.71 -28.15
N VAL A 62 7.89 15.90 -28.00
CA VAL A 62 8.55 17.19 -27.80
C VAL A 62 9.83 17.19 -28.63
N PHE A 63 10.07 18.27 -29.35
CA PHE A 63 11.20 18.38 -30.29
C PHE A 63 11.25 17.26 -31.36
N GLY A 64 10.06 16.84 -31.85
CA GLY A 64 9.92 15.87 -32.93
C GLY A 64 10.16 14.41 -32.56
N ARG A 65 10.14 14.07 -31.23
CA ARG A 65 10.27 12.69 -30.75
C ARG A 65 9.52 12.48 -29.45
N ALA A 66 9.14 11.25 -29.21
CA ALA A 66 8.49 10.86 -27.96
C ALA A 66 9.39 11.15 -26.75
N ILE A 67 8.83 11.68 -25.67
CA ILE A 67 9.61 11.98 -24.46
C ILE A 67 10.21 10.72 -23.82
N GLY A 68 9.57 9.55 -24.05
CA GLY A 68 10.01 8.25 -23.56
C GLY A 68 11.36 7.76 -24.10
N VAL A 69 11.96 8.42 -25.11
CA VAL A 69 13.32 8.09 -25.56
C VAL A 69 14.41 8.67 -24.63
N ASN A 70 14.04 9.53 -23.69
CA ASN A 70 14.99 10.15 -22.76
C ASN A 70 15.17 9.27 -21.51
N GLN A 71 16.41 8.99 -21.13
CA GLN A 71 16.73 8.21 -19.94
C GLN A 71 16.19 8.84 -18.65
N GLY A 72 16.14 10.17 -18.57
CA GLY A 72 15.52 10.90 -17.45
C GLY A 72 14.01 10.65 -17.28
N VAL A 73 13.35 10.08 -18.29
CA VAL A 73 11.95 9.62 -18.23
C VAL A 73 11.88 8.11 -18.06
N GLN A 74 12.70 7.35 -18.79
CA GLN A 74 12.70 5.90 -18.77
C GLN A 74 13.12 5.32 -17.41
N PHE A 75 14.22 5.82 -16.84
CA PHE A 75 14.83 5.23 -15.66
C PHE A 75 13.95 5.33 -14.41
N PRO A 76 13.33 6.49 -14.09
CA PRO A 76 12.39 6.56 -12.97
C PRO A 76 11.20 5.61 -13.13
N ILE A 77 10.66 5.45 -14.34
CA ILE A 77 9.56 4.52 -14.60
C ILE A 77 10.00 3.07 -14.37
N ALA A 78 11.20 2.71 -14.86
CA ALA A 78 11.75 1.37 -14.68
C ALA A 78 12.06 1.06 -13.21
N GLU A 79 12.64 2.00 -12.47
CA GLU A 79 12.93 1.85 -11.04
C GLU A 79 11.65 1.66 -10.22
N ALA A 80 10.63 2.50 -10.44
CA ALA A 80 9.34 2.37 -9.76
C ALA A 80 8.67 1.02 -10.06
N TYR A 81 8.78 0.52 -11.29
CA TYR A 81 8.28 -0.81 -11.65
C TYR A 81 9.02 -1.93 -10.89
N ILE A 82 10.35 -1.87 -10.79
CA ILE A 82 11.16 -2.85 -10.04
C ILE A 82 10.75 -2.87 -8.55
N GLU A 83 10.52 -1.72 -7.94
CA GLU A 83 10.06 -1.63 -6.55
C GLU A 83 8.67 -2.26 -6.36
N LEU A 84 7.75 -2.07 -7.31
CA LEU A 84 6.44 -2.72 -7.29
C LEU A 84 6.56 -4.24 -7.38
N GLU A 85 7.41 -4.78 -8.25
CA GLU A 85 7.65 -6.22 -8.36
C GLU A 85 8.23 -6.80 -7.07
N ALA A 86 9.19 -6.11 -6.45
CA ALA A 86 9.76 -6.54 -5.16
C ALA A 86 8.70 -6.55 -4.04
N ALA A 87 7.86 -5.51 -3.98
CA ALA A 87 6.75 -5.43 -3.03
C ALA A 87 5.70 -6.53 -3.27
N ASN A 88 5.44 -6.87 -4.54
CA ASN A 88 4.52 -7.92 -4.93
C ASN A 88 5.00 -9.32 -4.47
N LEU A 89 6.29 -9.59 -4.57
CA LEU A 89 6.87 -10.85 -4.04
C LEU A 89 6.65 -10.97 -2.52
N MET A 90 6.84 -9.90 -1.77
CA MET A 90 6.57 -9.89 -0.32
C MET A 90 5.07 -10.11 -0.02
N ARG A 91 4.17 -9.50 -0.81
CA ARG A 91 2.72 -9.74 -0.69
C ARG A 91 2.38 -11.21 -0.94
N TRP A 92 2.93 -11.83 -1.97
CA TRP A 92 2.73 -13.24 -2.25
C TRP A 92 3.23 -14.14 -1.11
N GLU A 93 4.36 -13.82 -0.51
CA GLU A 93 4.85 -14.56 0.67
C GLU A 93 3.90 -14.43 1.87
N ALA A 94 3.32 -13.23 2.09
CA ALA A 94 2.29 -13.05 3.12
C ALA A 94 1.04 -13.91 2.84
N CYS A 95 0.54 -13.93 1.60
CA CYS A 95 -0.59 -14.77 1.18
C CYS A 95 -0.29 -16.25 1.40
N ARG A 96 0.86 -16.73 0.91
CA ARG A 96 1.28 -18.14 1.02
C ARG A 96 1.32 -18.61 2.48
N ARG A 97 1.84 -17.77 3.38
CA ARG A 97 1.88 -18.08 4.81
C ARG A 97 0.49 -18.11 5.42
N PHE A 98 -0.36 -17.14 5.07
CA PHE A 98 -1.74 -17.07 5.55
C PHE A 98 -2.52 -18.33 5.14
N ASP A 99 -2.47 -18.72 3.86
CA ASP A 99 -3.14 -19.91 3.32
C ASP A 99 -2.64 -21.21 3.98
N ALA A 100 -1.34 -21.26 4.28
CA ALA A 100 -0.71 -22.38 4.99
C ALA A 100 -0.95 -22.36 6.51
N ARG A 101 -1.74 -21.40 7.04
CA ARG A 101 -1.97 -21.20 8.49
C ARG A 101 -0.68 -21.03 9.30
N MET A 102 0.35 -20.46 8.68
CA MET A 102 1.60 -20.10 9.33
C MET A 102 1.55 -18.68 9.89
N PRO A 103 2.35 -18.35 10.90
CA PRO A 103 2.51 -16.95 11.34
C PRO A 103 2.90 -16.06 10.16
N CYS A 104 2.10 -15.05 9.84
CA CYS A 104 2.29 -14.17 8.69
C CYS A 104 2.35 -12.68 9.05
N GLY A 105 2.25 -12.32 10.32
CA GLY A 105 2.19 -10.92 10.77
C GLY A 105 3.38 -10.08 10.31
N ALA A 106 4.59 -10.63 10.35
CA ALA A 106 5.79 -9.94 9.86
C ALA A 106 5.70 -9.65 8.35
N GLN A 107 5.36 -10.65 7.55
CA GLN A 107 5.25 -10.53 6.10
C GLN A 107 4.09 -9.61 5.70
N ALA A 108 2.94 -9.68 6.36
CA ALA A 108 1.79 -8.80 6.09
C ALA A 108 2.14 -7.31 6.37
N ASN A 109 2.84 -7.03 7.47
CA ASN A 109 3.32 -5.68 7.79
C ASN A 109 4.35 -5.18 6.76
N MET A 110 5.36 -6.00 6.43
CA MET A 110 6.37 -5.65 5.44
C MET A 110 5.77 -5.47 4.04
N ALA A 111 4.86 -6.35 3.63
CA ALA A 111 4.17 -6.26 2.34
C ALA A 111 3.39 -4.95 2.21
N LYS A 112 2.60 -4.60 3.25
CA LYS A 112 1.84 -3.35 3.27
C LYS A 112 2.75 -2.12 3.19
N HIS A 113 3.84 -2.11 3.94
CA HIS A 113 4.79 -1.01 3.92
C HIS A 113 5.44 -0.85 2.54
N LEU A 114 5.99 -1.94 1.99
CA LEU A 114 6.67 -1.91 0.70
C LEU A 114 5.72 -1.51 -0.43
N ALA A 115 4.51 -2.10 -0.47
CA ALA A 115 3.54 -1.80 -1.51
C ALA A 115 3.04 -0.34 -1.45
N ALA A 116 2.77 0.19 -0.25
CA ALA A 116 2.36 1.58 -0.07
C ALA A 116 3.47 2.55 -0.50
N LYS A 117 4.73 2.25 -0.18
CA LYS A 117 5.89 3.03 -0.60
C LYS A 117 6.06 2.99 -2.13
N ALA A 118 6.09 1.80 -2.72
CA ALA A 118 6.27 1.62 -4.16
C ALA A 118 5.15 2.27 -4.99
N SER A 119 3.89 2.15 -4.54
CA SER A 119 2.76 2.83 -5.17
C SER A 119 2.88 4.34 -5.11
N TRP A 120 3.34 4.90 -3.98
CA TRP A 120 3.58 6.32 -3.84
C TRP A 120 4.68 6.83 -4.78
N GLU A 121 5.79 6.09 -4.91
CA GLU A 121 6.86 6.46 -5.86
C GLU A 121 6.38 6.36 -7.31
N ALA A 122 5.64 5.32 -7.67
CA ALA A 122 5.02 5.20 -8.99
C ALA A 122 4.06 6.37 -9.30
N ALA A 123 3.32 6.85 -8.29
CA ALA A 123 2.45 8.02 -8.42
C ALA A 123 3.25 9.30 -8.68
N ASN A 124 4.35 9.53 -7.95
CA ASN A 124 5.25 10.66 -8.16
C ASN A 124 5.85 10.64 -9.58
N VAL A 125 6.35 9.49 -10.01
CA VAL A 125 6.92 9.31 -11.34
C VAL A 125 5.87 9.55 -12.43
N CYS A 126 4.66 9.05 -12.26
CA CYS A 126 3.58 9.25 -13.22
C CYS A 126 3.19 10.74 -13.33
N LEU A 127 3.01 11.41 -12.19
CA LEU A 127 2.70 12.84 -12.15
C LEU A 127 3.80 13.67 -12.83
N GLN A 128 5.06 13.39 -12.51
CA GLN A 128 6.22 14.04 -13.10
C GLN A 128 6.30 13.79 -14.61
N THR A 129 6.03 12.58 -15.08
CA THR A 129 6.04 12.23 -16.51
C THR A 129 4.98 12.99 -17.29
N HIS A 130 3.80 13.21 -16.71
CA HIS A 130 2.71 13.97 -17.33
C HIS A 130 2.95 15.49 -17.27
N GLY A 131 3.80 15.97 -16.34
CA GLY A 131 4.01 17.41 -16.15
C GLY A 131 2.70 18.11 -15.81
N GLY A 132 2.42 19.25 -16.45
CA GLY A 132 1.19 20.01 -16.21
C GLY A 132 -0.09 19.22 -16.46
N PHE A 133 -0.10 18.28 -17.40
CA PHE A 133 -1.25 17.41 -17.68
C PHE A 133 -1.54 16.41 -16.55
N GLY A 134 -0.56 16.12 -15.69
CA GLY A 134 -0.79 15.30 -14.50
C GLY A 134 -1.78 15.91 -13.50
N PHE A 135 -2.00 17.23 -13.57
CA PHE A 135 -2.97 17.95 -12.73
C PHE A 135 -4.34 18.13 -13.40
N ALA A 136 -4.47 17.77 -14.67
CA ALA A 136 -5.73 17.88 -15.40
C ALA A 136 -6.66 16.69 -15.04
N THR A 137 -7.93 16.99 -14.77
CA THR A 137 -8.91 15.99 -14.29
C THR A 137 -9.14 14.87 -15.30
N GLU A 138 -9.00 15.14 -16.58
CA GLU A 138 -9.18 14.22 -17.70
C GLU A 138 -8.19 13.04 -17.68
N TYR A 139 -7.00 13.24 -17.11
CA TYR A 139 -5.98 12.20 -16.99
C TYR A 139 -6.15 11.33 -15.74
N HIS A 140 -6.93 11.77 -14.76
CA HIS A 140 -7.17 11.09 -13.47
C HIS A 140 -5.91 10.87 -12.60
N VAL A 141 -4.73 11.34 -13.03
CA VAL A 141 -3.47 11.15 -12.31
C VAL A 141 -3.52 11.87 -10.96
N GLU A 142 -3.99 13.14 -10.93
CA GLU A 142 -4.08 13.93 -9.70
C GLU A 142 -5.03 13.31 -8.66
N ARG A 143 -6.14 12.69 -9.10
CA ARG A 143 -7.09 12.02 -8.22
C ARG A 143 -6.48 10.77 -7.61
N LYS A 144 -5.93 9.89 -8.44
CA LYS A 144 -5.26 8.66 -8.00
C LYS A 144 -4.03 8.95 -7.11
N PHE A 145 -3.31 10.04 -7.39
CA PHE A 145 -2.20 10.50 -6.55
C PHE A 145 -2.65 10.80 -5.11
N ARG A 146 -3.80 11.47 -4.93
CA ARG A 146 -4.35 11.68 -3.59
C ARG A 146 -4.84 10.39 -2.93
N GLU A 147 -5.47 9.49 -3.71
CA GLU A 147 -5.95 8.20 -3.22
C GLU A 147 -4.80 7.33 -2.69
N THR A 148 -3.76 7.12 -3.48
CA THR A 148 -2.63 6.25 -3.11
C THR A 148 -1.87 6.76 -1.88
N ARG A 149 -1.89 8.08 -1.61
CA ARG A 149 -1.26 8.65 -0.42
C ARG A 149 -1.89 8.14 0.88
N LEU A 150 -3.18 7.80 0.85
CA LEU A 150 -3.90 7.26 2.02
C LEU A 150 -3.24 6.00 2.56
N TYR A 151 -2.74 5.14 1.70
CA TYR A 151 -2.16 3.85 2.11
C TYR A 151 -0.91 3.96 2.98
N GLN A 152 -0.26 5.11 3.05
CA GLN A 152 0.85 5.31 3.98
C GLN A 152 0.42 5.53 5.43
N VAL A 153 -0.86 5.85 5.64
CA VAL A 153 -1.42 6.10 6.98
C VAL A 153 -2.52 5.12 7.37
N ALA A 154 -3.19 4.47 6.42
CA ALA A 154 -4.30 3.52 6.64
C ALA A 154 -3.99 2.13 6.04
N PRO A 155 -4.57 1.03 6.60
CA PRO A 155 -5.26 0.93 7.89
C PRO A 155 -4.32 1.02 9.08
N ILE A 156 -3.02 0.84 8.87
CA ILE A 156 -1.97 0.98 9.88
C ILE A 156 -0.88 1.93 9.36
N SER A 157 -0.44 2.84 10.20
CA SER A 157 0.61 3.79 9.84
C SER A 157 1.97 3.12 9.68
N THR A 158 2.81 3.71 8.85
CA THR A 158 4.20 3.28 8.65
C THR A 158 4.98 3.20 9.96
N ASN A 159 4.75 4.14 10.89
CA ASN A 159 5.42 4.15 12.19
C ASN A 159 5.10 2.91 13.03
N LEU A 160 3.83 2.49 13.06
CA LEU A 160 3.43 1.28 13.78
C LEU A 160 4.00 0.01 13.12
N ILE A 161 4.13 -0.01 11.80
CA ILE A 161 4.80 -1.13 11.11
C ILE A 161 6.27 -1.19 11.50
N PHE A 162 6.97 -0.07 11.54
CA PHE A 162 8.38 -0.04 11.94
C PHE A 162 8.55 -0.45 13.40
N ALA A 163 7.70 0.03 14.32
CA ALA A 163 7.72 -0.39 15.70
C ALA A 163 7.51 -1.91 15.83
N TYR A 164 6.53 -2.47 15.10
CA TYR A 164 6.30 -3.91 15.08
C TYR A 164 7.51 -4.70 14.58
N VAL A 165 8.12 -4.29 13.49
CA VAL A 165 9.30 -4.97 12.92
C VAL A 165 10.48 -4.86 13.86
N ALA A 166 10.72 -3.68 14.44
CA ALA A 166 11.81 -3.47 15.39
C ALA A 166 11.67 -4.36 16.63
N GLU A 167 10.50 -4.39 17.25
CA GLU A 167 10.26 -5.13 18.49
C GLU A 167 10.13 -6.64 18.24
N HIS A 168 9.23 -7.03 17.33
CA HIS A 168 8.83 -8.45 17.20
C HIS A 168 9.63 -9.25 16.17
N VAL A 169 10.32 -8.60 15.25
CA VAL A 169 11.16 -9.28 14.25
C VAL A 169 12.63 -9.18 14.58
N LEU A 170 13.09 -7.97 14.96
CA LEU A 170 14.52 -7.72 15.25
C LEU A 170 14.87 -7.86 16.74
N GLY A 171 13.89 -7.96 17.63
CA GLY A 171 14.09 -8.11 19.07
C GLY A 171 14.63 -6.85 19.76
N LEU A 172 14.39 -5.67 19.17
CA LEU A 172 14.78 -4.41 19.80
C LEU A 172 13.85 -4.06 20.97
N PRO A 173 14.31 -3.26 21.94
CA PRO A 173 13.46 -2.80 23.03
C PRO A 173 12.27 -2.01 22.51
N LYS A 174 11.12 -2.16 23.18
CA LYS A 174 9.92 -1.38 22.89
C LYS A 174 10.20 0.12 23.03
N SER A 175 9.75 0.90 22.04
CA SER A 175 10.06 2.34 21.95
C SER A 175 9.05 3.25 22.66
N TYR A 176 7.92 2.71 23.17
CA TYR A 176 6.85 3.48 23.84
C TYR A 176 6.15 2.66 24.93
#